data_910161cc770435d9ba026d787946a897
#
_entry.id   910161cc770435d9ba026d787946a897
#
_cell.length_a   1.000
_cell.length_b   1.000
_cell.length_c   1.000
_cell.angle_alpha   90.00
_cell.angle_beta   90.00
_cell.angle_gamma   90.00
#
_symmetry.space_group_name_H-M   'P 1'
#
loop_
_entity.id
_entity.type
_entity.pdbx_description
1 polymer ?
#
loop_
_entity_poly.entity_id
_entity_poly.type
_entity_poly.pdbx_seq_one_letter_code
_entity_poly.pdbx_strand_id
1 'polypeptide(L)'
;MLLLPLGLAAGLSTLSFLPSVAASPPLAASFLGMAGLLAAGVLGVAARGRDRARTLRLRFVPVTAHWVQTGVHVALYTAWGLSWDGVADHVPHILAQILFYYAFDLLLAWWRGDEARTGFGPIPIVGSVNLFLWFHDDFFWLQFLLLAVGALAKELVHWQRDGRRTHIFNPSSFPLFLFCAVLWATNSDHMTWAQQIAVTQGLIPHAWLILFALGLAVQALFSTTLVTVGAVATLYALNLAYTQVTGVYCWVDVGIPAAIFLGCNFLVTDPSTSPRTARGRAAFGVLYGLAVFGLYLWLREVGGPAYYDKLLCVPFLNLLAQRLDRLGGSPAGGRANLGWVAAGAAGFAILYGSNFLGPNHAGKSLDFWERACEEDRWYACSSWSESLDFACHEGEWQRCEEHAVLTEEGVRLERDLPEAGYHYALACQEGLATACDRISGFLAEGGADALAAECDADDGFSCLVLGTLWSGDLAAPPDPDRSARATARIERACELDVPEACDFLGR
;
A
#
# COMPACT_ATOMS: atom_id res chain seq x y z
N MET A 1 -0.49 24.46 29.33
CA MET A 1 -0.98 23.63 28.20
C MET A 1 0.06 23.44 27.08
N LEU A 2 0.79 24.48 26.68
CA LEU A 2 1.83 24.39 25.64
C LEU A 2 2.99 23.43 25.93
N LEU A 3 3.18 23.02 27.18
CA LEU A 3 4.17 21.98 27.51
C LEU A 3 3.81 20.60 26.94
N LEU A 4 2.54 20.33 26.66
CA LEU A 4 2.13 19.03 26.10
C LEU A 4 2.65 18.82 24.67
N PRO A 5 2.37 19.70 23.67
CA PRO A 5 2.93 19.53 22.33
C PRO A 5 4.46 19.67 22.33
N LEU A 6 5.05 20.42 23.27
CA LEU A 6 6.50 20.47 23.41
C LEU A 6 7.06 19.12 23.93
N GLY A 7 6.38 18.48 24.89
CA GLY A 7 6.73 17.15 25.37
C GLY A 7 6.60 16.07 24.26
N LEU A 8 5.56 16.18 23.42
CA LEU A 8 5.39 15.29 22.25
C LEU A 8 6.50 15.51 21.22
N ALA A 9 6.89 16.76 20.96
CA ALA A 9 8.03 17.08 20.09
C ALA A 9 9.36 16.57 20.67
N ALA A 10 9.56 16.67 21.98
CA ALA A 10 10.73 16.10 22.66
C ALA A 10 10.71 14.55 22.57
N GLY A 11 9.55 13.92 22.74
CA GLY A 11 9.38 12.48 22.51
C GLY A 11 9.74 12.07 21.09
N LEU A 12 9.30 12.84 20.07
CA LEU A 12 9.69 12.62 18.67
C LEU A 12 11.20 12.74 18.48
N SER A 13 11.86 13.75 19.08
CA SER A 13 13.30 13.88 19.05
C SER A 13 14.02 12.69 19.72
N THR A 14 13.48 12.13 20.81
CA THR A 14 14.10 10.97 21.47
C THR A 14 14.05 9.71 20.64
N LEU A 15 13.03 9.54 19.81
CA LEU A 15 12.96 8.39 18.88
C LEU A 15 14.11 8.40 17.84
N SER A 16 14.68 9.55 17.50
CA SER A 16 15.81 9.61 16.57
C SER A 16 17.11 8.96 17.10
N PHE A 17 17.17 8.68 18.42
CA PHE A 17 18.30 8.00 19.06
C PHE A 17 18.10 6.47 19.19
N LEU A 18 16.97 5.93 18.74
CA LEU A 18 16.80 4.48 18.66
C LEU A 18 17.80 3.91 17.64
N PRO A 19 18.45 2.75 17.93
CA PRO A 19 19.48 2.20 17.04
C PRO A 19 18.99 2.04 15.60
N SER A 20 17.76 1.56 15.38
CA SER A 20 17.17 1.39 14.06
C SER A 20 16.94 2.72 13.31
N VAL A 21 16.61 3.80 14.03
CA VAL A 21 16.41 5.13 13.44
C VAL A 21 17.74 5.84 13.22
N ALA A 22 18.66 5.72 14.20
CA ALA A 22 19.99 6.34 14.11
C ALA A 22 20.87 5.71 13.02
N ALA A 23 20.60 4.48 12.63
CA ALA A 23 21.26 3.80 11.52
C ALA A 23 20.92 4.44 10.16
N SER A 24 19.77 5.14 10.05
CA SER A 24 19.34 5.89 8.85
C SER A 24 19.43 7.40 9.13
N PRO A 25 20.51 8.10 8.70
CA PRO A 25 20.65 9.54 8.90
C PRO A 25 19.51 10.38 8.33
N PRO A 26 18.94 10.07 7.14
CA PRO A 26 17.79 10.80 6.60
C PRO A 26 16.54 10.66 7.48
N LEU A 27 16.26 9.46 8.00
CA LEU A 27 15.15 9.21 8.89
C LEU A 27 15.30 9.99 10.21
N ALA A 28 16.48 9.91 10.83
CA ALA A 28 16.80 10.66 12.06
C ALA A 28 16.64 12.18 11.83
N ALA A 29 17.11 12.69 10.69
CA ALA A 29 16.96 14.09 10.31
C ALA A 29 15.47 14.46 10.12
N SER A 30 14.66 13.59 9.54
CA SER A 30 13.22 13.78 9.41
C SER A 30 12.52 13.92 10.76
N PHE A 31 12.86 13.08 11.74
CA PHE A 31 12.29 13.16 13.09
C PHE A 31 12.72 14.43 13.81
N LEU A 32 14.00 14.78 13.77
CA LEU A 32 14.53 16.00 14.40
C LEU A 32 13.98 17.27 13.73
N GLY A 33 13.91 17.30 12.41
CA GLY A 33 13.34 18.41 11.65
C GLY A 33 11.88 18.66 12.01
N MET A 34 11.08 17.61 12.05
CA MET A 34 9.65 17.72 12.42
C MET A 34 9.46 18.11 13.90
N ALA A 35 10.27 17.58 14.80
CA ALA A 35 10.28 18.01 16.19
C ALA A 35 10.60 19.51 16.33
N GLY A 36 11.58 20.00 15.56
CA GLY A 36 11.93 21.43 15.48
C GLY A 36 10.78 22.29 14.96
N LEU A 37 10.09 21.84 13.90
CA LEU A 37 8.91 22.52 13.35
C LEU A 37 7.75 22.57 14.35
N LEU A 38 7.50 21.48 15.08
CA LEU A 38 6.49 21.46 16.13
C LEU A 38 6.86 22.43 17.28
N ALA A 39 8.12 22.46 17.70
CA ALA A 39 8.61 23.40 18.70
C ALA A 39 8.45 24.87 18.24
N ALA A 40 8.77 25.16 16.98
CA ALA A 40 8.53 26.47 16.38
C ALA A 40 7.03 26.80 16.35
N GLY A 41 6.15 25.83 16.07
CA GLY A 41 4.70 25.97 16.17
C GLY A 41 4.24 26.34 17.58
N VAL A 42 4.82 25.72 18.62
CA VAL A 42 4.55 26.09 20.03
C VAL A 42 4.92 27.55 20.28
N LEU A 43 6.09 27.98 19.81
CA LEU A 43 6.51 29.40 19.93
C LEU A 43 5.57 30.33 19.18
N GLY A 44 5.12 29.95 17.99
CA GLY A 44 4.16 30.72 17.20
C GLY A 44 2.80 30.89 17.91
N VAL A 45 2.28 29.82 18.53
CA VAL A 45 1.06 29.90 19.35
C VAL A 45 1.28 30.78 20.59
N ALA A 46 2.44 30.65 21.26
CA ALA A 46 2.79 31.46 22.43
C ALA A 46 2.94 32.96 22.10
N ALA A 47 3.50 33.29 20.94
CA ALA A 47 3.71 34.66 20.50
C ALA A 47 2.42 35.42 20.16
N ARG A 48 1.28 34.72 19.95
CA ARG A 48 -0.04 35.34 19.70
C ARG A 48 -0.63 36.06 20.90
N GLY A 49 0.02 36.09 22.05
CA GLY A 49 -0.30 36.83 23.24
C GLY A 49 -0.14 35.99 24.52
N ARG A 50 0.59 36.54 25.49
CA ARG A 50 0.79 35.88 26.80
C ARG A 50 -0.51 35.63 27.54
N ASP A 51 -1.49 36.48 27.37
CA ASP A 51 -2.80 36.33 28.03
C ASP A 51 -3.62 35.21 27.39
N ARG A 52 -3.52 35.05 26.06
CA ARG A 52 -4.18 33.97 25.32
C ARG A 52 -3.56 32.60 25.69
N ALA A 53 -2.25 32.52 25.85
CA ALA A 53 -1.58 31.27 26.22
C ALA A 53 -2.03 30.76 27.64
N ARG A 54 -2.53 31.65 28.50
CA ARG A 54 -3.10 31.30 29.80
C ARG A 54 -4.53 30.79 29.72
N THR A 55 -5.27 31.11 28.66
CA THR A 55 -6.68 30.70 28.46
C THR A 55 -6.81 29.39 27.69
N LEU A 56 -5.71 28.85 27.10
CA LEU A 56 -5.74 27.59 26.33
C LEU A 56 -6.29 26.44 27.20
N ARG A 57 -7.28 25.75 26.68
CA ARG A 57 -7.95 24.62 27.31
C ARG A 57 -7.72 23.35 26.49
N LEU A 58 -7.58 22.26 27.21
CA LEU A 58 -7.54 20.90 26.63
C LEU A 58 -8.71 20.11 27.20
N ARG A 59 -9.54 19.58 26.33
CA ARG A 59 -10.64 18.70 26.70
C ARG A 59 -10.36 17.30 26.14
N PHE A 60 -10.23 16.33 27.05
CA PHE A 60 -10.14 14.93 26.65
C PHE A 60 -11.55 14.37 26.43
N VAL A 61 -11.78 13.83 25.22
CA VAL A 61 -13.07 13.27 24.79
C VAL A 61 -12.84 11.84 24.32
N PRO A 62 -12.98 10.84 25.20
CA PRO A 62 -12.90 9.44 24.81
C PRO A 62 -14.15 9.07 24.03
N VAL A 63 -13.95 8.65 22.77
CA VAL A 63 -15.02 8.17 21.89
C VAL A 63 -14.85 6.66 21.76
N THR A 64 -15.89 5.87 22.12
CA THR A 64 -15.86 4.40 22.07
C THR A 64 -15.44 3.87 20.71
N ALA A 65 -15.87 4.53 19.66
CA ALA A 65 -15.52 4.18 18.29
C ALA A 65 -14.01 4.20 18.02
N HIS A 66 -13.30 5.23 18.52
CA HIS A 66 -11.85 5.35 18.33
C HIS A 66 -11.08 4.29 19.13
N TRP A 67 -11.59 3.91 20.30
CA TRP A 67 -11.06 2.81 21.09
C TRP A 67 -11.09 1.47 20.33
N VAL A 68 -12.26 1.14 19.78
CA VAL A 68 -12.45 -0.09 19.03
C VAL A 68 -11.59 -0.10 17.77
N GLN A 69 -11.56 1.02 17.03
CA GLN A 69 -10.69 1.14 15.86
C GLN A 69 -9.22 1.02 16.23
N THR A 70 -8.76 1.62 17.35
CA THR A 70 -7.38 1.44 17.81
C THR A 70 -7.08 -0.04 18.09
N GLY A 71 -7.96 -0.73 18.81
CA GLY A 71 -7.79 -2.16 19.09
C GLY A 71 -7.75 -3.01 17.81
N VAL A 72 -8.60 -2.70 16.83
CA VAL A 72 -8.63 -3.35 15.53
C VAL A 72 -7.32 -3.12 14.77
N HIS A 73 -6.79 -1.89 14.73
CA HIS A 73 -5.49 -1.62 14.10
C HIS A 73 -4.37 -2.38 14.79
N VAL A 74 -4.32 -2.38 16.13
CA VAL A 74 -3.31 -3.15 16.87
C VAL A 74 -3.37 -4.63 16.53
N ALA A 75 -4.57 -5.23 16.50
CA ALA A 75 -4.76 -6.63 16.15
C ALA A 75 -4.31 -6.92 14.70
N LEU A 76 -4.65 -6.03 13.76
CA LEU A 76 -4.27 -6.17 12.36
C LEU A 76 -2.75 -6.04 12.17
N TYR A 77 -2.12 -5.01 12.75
CA TYR A 77 -0.66 -4.86 12.68
C TYR A 77 0.08 -6.01 13.37
N THR A 78 -0.48 -6.56 14.45
CA THR A 78 0.11 -7.74 15.10
C THR A 78 0.05 -8.94 14.17
N ALA A 79 -1.11 -9.22 13.55
CA ALA A 79 -1.25 -10.34 12.62
C ALA A 79 -0.34 -10.18 11.40
N TRP A 80 -0.21 -8.96 10.87
CA TRP A 80 0.63 -8.65 9.72
C TRP A 80 2.12 -8.73 10.07
N GLY A 81 2.54 -8.19 11.24
CA GLY A 81 3.93 -8.26 11.71
C GLY A 81 4.40 -9.66 12.09
N LEU A 82 3.49 -10.62 12.32
CA LEU A 82 3.83 -12.03 12.46
C LEU A 82 4.10 -12.72 11.10
N SER A 83 3.79 -12.05 10.00
CA SER A 83 3.92 -12.58 8.65
C SER A 83 4.91 -11.80 7.79
N TRP A 84 5.28 -10.60 8.21
CA TRP A 84 6.24 -9.74 7.53
C TRP A 84 6.98 -8.84 8.53
N ASP A 85 8.27 -9.06 8.68
CA ASP A 85 9.14 -8.37 9.64
C ASP A 85 9.19 -6.85 9.44
N GLY A 86 9.01 -6.38 8.20
CA GLY A 86 8.95 -4.94 7.87
C GLY A 86 7.93 -4.16 8.70
N VAL A 87 6.87 -4.80 9.22
CA VAL A 87 5.92 -4.16 10.15
C VAL A 87 6.56 -3.89 11.50
N ALA A 88 7.36 -4.82 12.03
CA ALA A 88 8.05 -4.65 13.29
C ALA A 88 9.10 -3.54 13.20
N ASP A 89 9.85 -3.50 12.11
CA ASP A 89 10.85 -2.47 11.80
C ASP A 89 10.21 -1.08 11.65
N HIS A 90 8.96 -1.03 11.17
CA HIS A 90 8.22 0.21 11.00
C HIS A 90 7.55 0.75 12.28
N VAL A 91 7.59 0.03 13.40
CA VAL A 91 6.99 0.49 14.67
C VAL A 91 7.51 1.85 15.14
N PRO A 92 8.83 2.16 15.13
CA PRO A 92 9.33 3.49 15.48
C PRO A 92 8.76 4.60 14.60
N HIS A 93 8.57 4.34 13.31
CA HIS A 93 7.98 5.27 12.34
C HIS A 93 6.51 5.58 12.69
N ILE A 94 5.71 4.55 13.00
CA ILE A 94 4.31 4.72 13.42
C ILE A 94 4.22 5.51 14.73
N LEU A 95 5.09 5.21 15.70
CA LEU A 95 5.13 5.97 16.96
C LEU A 95 5.48 7.44 16.73
N ALA A 96 6.46 7.73 15.88
CA ALA A 96 6.84 9.08 15.49
C ALA A 96 5.66 9.83 14.86
N GLN A 97 4.93 9.19 13.96
CA GLN A 97 3.74 9.72 13.32
C GLN A 97 2.62 10.02 14.33
N ILE A 98 2.40 9.14 15.31
CA ILE A 98 1.40 9.35 16.36
C ILE A 98 1.76 10.58 17.20
N LEU A 99 3.02 10.69 17.64
CA LEU A 99 3.49 11.84 18.43
C LEU A 99 3.35 13.14 17.62
N PHE A 100 3.76 13.11 16.35
CA PHE A 100 3.62 14.24 15.45
C PHE A 100 2.16 14.66 15.27
N TYR A 101 1.27 13.70 14.96
CA TYR A 101 -0.14 14.01 14.69
C TYR A 101 -0.84 14.62 15.92
N TYR A 102 -0.60 14.07 17.12
CA TYR A 102 -1.14 14.66 18.34
C TYR A 102 -0.64 16.09 18.58
N ALA A 103 0.66 16.33 18.43
CA ALA A 103 1.23 17.66 18.61
C ALA A 103 0.69 18.64 17.57
N PHE A 104 0.63 18.22 16.31
CA PHE A 104 0.14 19.05 15.21
C PHE A 104 -1.35 19.38 15.33
N ASP A 105 -2.20 18.40 15.65
CA ASP A 105 -3.65 18.57 15.84
C ASP A 105 -3.94 19.56 17.00
N LEU A 106 -3.20 19.44 18.11
CA LEU A 106 -3.28 20.38 19.23
C LEU A 106 -2.87 21.80 18.84
N LEU A 107 -1.74 21.95 18.16
CA LEU A 107 -1.25 23.26 17.70
C LEU A 107 -2.20 23.90 16.69
N LEU A 108 -2.74 23.14 15.77
CA LEU A 108 -3.71 23.60 14.78
C LEU A 108 -5.01 24.09 15.47
N ALA A 109 -5.51 23.32 16.44
CA ALA A 109 -6.71 23.70 17.20
C ALA A 109 -6.47 25.01 18.00
N TRP A 110 -5.32 25.13 18.70
CA TRP A 110 -4.99 26.35 19.47
C TRP A 110 -4.57 27.52 18.59
N TRP A 111 -4.11 27.27 17.37
CA TRP A 111 -3.90 28.33 16.40
C TRP A 111 -5.21 29.03 16.02
N ARG A 112 -6.31 28.28 15.97
CA ARG A 112 -7.63 28.75 15.54
C ARG A 112 -8.54 29.19 16.69
N GLY A 113 -8.40 28.60 17.86
CA GLY A 113 -9.24 28.85 19.04
C GLY A 113 -8.50 28.68 20.34
N ASP A 114 -9.22 28.73 21.44
CA ASP A 114 -8.66 28.58 22.77
C ASP A 114 -8.91 27.18 23.38
N GLU A 115 -9.74 26.36 22.74
CA GLU A 115 -10.05 24.98 23.16
C GLU A 115 -9.58 23.97 22.13
N ALA A 116 -8.74 23.03 22.54
CA ALA A 116 -8.41 21.82 21.79
C ALA A 116 -9.14 20.62 22.39
N ARG A 117 -9.65 19.75 21.51
CA ARG A 117 -10.27 18.49 21.91
C ARG A 117 -9.37 17.37 21.43
N THR A 118 -8.96 16.51 22.35
CA THR A 118 -8.14 15.34 22.06
C THR A 118 -8.80 14.07 22.55
N GLY A 119 -8.35 12.92 22.06
CA GLY A 119 -8.81 11.59 22.43
C GLY A 119 -8.02 10.55 21.64
N PHE A 120 -8.60 9.39 21.38
CA PHE A 120 -7.94 8.32 20.62
C PHE A 120 -8.04 8.48 19.08
N GLY A 121 -8.72 9.52 18.57
CA GLY A 121 -8.94 9.73 17.14
C GLY A 121 -7.69 9.79 16.25
N PRO A 122 -6.57 10.39 16.69
CA PRO A 122 -5.32 10.39 15.93
C PRO A 122 -4.79 8.99 15.61
N ILE A 123 -4.88 8.02 16.53
CA ILE A 123 -4.32 6.68 16.35
C ILE A 123 -4.93 5.93 15.17
N PRO A 124 -6.28 5.81 15.03
CA PRO A 124 -6.88 5.21 13.86
C PRO A 124 -6.56 5.92 12.53
N ILE A 125 -6.37 7.25 12.55
CA ILE A 125 -6.01 7.99 11.33
C ILE A 125 -4.61 7.59 10.87
N VAL A 126 -3.63 7.65 11.77
CA VAL A 126 -2.26 7.22 11.49
C VAL A 126 -2.23 5.74 11.10
N GLY A 127 -2.91 4.88 11.87
CA GLY A 127 -3.00 3.46 11.56
C GLY A 127 -3.60 3.20 10.17
N SER A 128 -4.69 3.88 9.81
CA SER A 128 -5.30 3.71 8.48
C SER A 128 -4.41 4.18 7.34
N VAL A 129 -3.62 5.25 7.51
CA VAL A 129 -2.66 5.71 6.51
C VAL A 129 -1.59 4.63 6.27
N ASN A 130 -1.03 4.12 7.36
CA ASN A 130 0.06 3.15 7.30
C ASN A 130 -0.39 1.74 6.82
N LEU A 131 -1.68 1.48 6.64
CA LEU A 131 -2.16 0.27 5.97
C LEU A 131 -2.04 0.34 4.44
N PHE A 132 -1.67 1.50 3.87
CA PHE A 132 -1.66 1.68 2.42
C PHE A 132 -0.38 2.30 1.88
N LEU A 133 0.34 3.13 2.66
CA LEU A 133 1.49 3.86 2.14
C LEU A 133 2.49 4.19 3.25
N TRP A 134 3.75 3.79 3.03
CA TRP A 134 4.91 4.22 3.77
C TRP A 134 5.93 4.81 2.80
N PHE A 135 6.51 5.95 3.16
CA PHE A 135 7.67 6.46 2.46
C PHE A 135 8.94 5.75 2.94
N HIS A 136 9.90 5.55 2.04
CA HIS A 136 11.25 5.13 2.39
C HIS A 136 11.90 6.15 3.33
N ASP A 137 12.92 5.75 4.06
CA ASP A 137 13.59 6.55 5.07
C ASP A 137 14.09 7.90 4.54
N ASP A 138 14.62 7.93 3.33
CA ASP A 138 15.14 9.15 2.67
C ASP A 138 14.03 10.20 2.43
N PHE A 139 12.82 9.76 2.28
CA PHE A 139 11.65 10.59 2.00
C PHE A 139 10.65 10.64 3.16
N PHE A 140 11.02 10.12 4.33
CA PHE A 140 10.06 9.94 5.44
C PHE A 140 9.44 11.25 5.94
N TRP A 141 10.09 12.39 5.76
CA TRP A 141 9.47 13.70 6.03
C TRP A 141 8.15 13.93 5.27
N LEU A 142 7.97 13.30 4.09
CA LEU A 142 6.71 13.33 3.33
C LEU A 142 5.57 12.61 4.07
N GLN A 143 5.88 11.59 4.88
CA GLN A 143 4.88 10.89 5.69
C GLN A 143 4.26 11.85 6.72
N PHE A 144 5.07 12.70 7.36
CA PHE A 144 4.55 13.73 8.26
C PHE A 144 3.74 14.80 7.51
N LEU A 145 4.18 15.20 6.31
CA LEU A 145 3.45 16.14 5.47
C LEU A 145 2.09 15.57 5.05
N LEU A 146 2.03 14.30 4.68
CA LEU A 146 0.80 13.59 4.35
C LEU A 146 -0.19 13.65 5.53
N LEU A 147 0.26 13.35 6.73
CA LEU A 147 -0.56 13.44 7.94
C LEU A 147 -1.00 14.86 8.25
N ALA A 148 -0.13 15.86 8.07
CA ALA A 148 -0.48 17.26 8.24
C ALA A 148 -1.58 17.71 7.26
N VAL A 149 -1.50 17.28 5.99
CA VAL A 149 -2.54 17.54 4.98
C VAL A 149 -3.88 16.91 5.41
N GLY A 150 -3.87 15.69 5.94
CA GLY A 150 -5.06 15.03 6.49
C GLY A 150 -5.68 15.80 7.65
N ALA A 151 -4.87 16.26 8.60
CA ALA A 151 -5.31 17.05 9.74
C ALA A 151 -5.87 18.43 9.29
N LEU A 152 -5.22 19.09 8.33
CA LEU A 152 -5.69 20.36 7.75
C LEU A 152 -7.02 20.17 7.02
N ALA A 153 -7.16 19.14 6.20
CA ALA A 153 -8.39 18.84 5.50
C ALA A 153 -9.55 18.56 6.47
N LYS A 154 -9.29 17.75 7.51
CA LYS A 154 -10.25 17.46 8.58
C LYS A 154 -10.70 18.72 9.29
N GLU A 155 -9.80 19.68 9.54
CA GLU A 155 -10.07 20.89 10.32
C GLU A 155 -10.60 22.07 9.49
N LEU A 156 -10.26 22.14 8.20
CA LEU A 156 -10.59 23.29 7.35
C LEU A 156 -11.74 23.01 6.38
N VAL A 157 -11.85 21.78 5.85
CA VAL A 157 -12.79 21.45 4.77
C VAL A 157 -14.05 20.79 5.33
N HIS A 158 -15.12 21.59 5.46
CA HIS A 158 -16.36 21.15 6.07
C HIS A 158 -17.58 21.51 5.24
N TRP A 159 -18.66 20.78 5.48
CA TRP A 159 -20.00 21.15 5.09
C TRP A 159 -20.97 21.12 6.29
N GLN A 160 -22.18 21.63 6.05
CA GLN A 160 -23.28 21.47 7.01
C GLN A 160 -24.06 20.21 6.67
N ARG A 161 -24.26 19.34 7.67
CA ARG A 161 -25.04 18.11 7.53
C ARG A 161 -25.93 17.93 8.76
N ASP A 162 -27.25 18.00 8.56
CA ASP A 162 -28.27 17.96 9.63
C ASP A 162 -27.98 18.97 10.78
N GLY A 163 -27.65 20.21 10.39
CA GLY A 163 -27.36 21.29 11.33
C GLY A 163 -26.02 21.17 12.07
N ARG A 164 -25.20 20.16 11.74
CA ARG A 164 -23.88 19.98 12.35
C ARG A 164 -22.78 20.16 11.31
N ARG A 165 -21.70 20.81 11.74
CA ARG A 165 -20.47 20.93 10.94
C ARG A 165 -19.75 19.58 10.96
N THR A 166 -19.52 18.99 9.77
CA THR A 166 -18.77 17.74 9.60
C THR A 166 -17.72 17.90 8.51
N HIS A 167 -16.58 17.25 8.63
CA HIS A 167 -15.58 17.24 7.56
C HIS A 167 -16.13 16.49 6.33
N ILE A 168 -15.70 16.93 5.15
CA ILE A 168 -16.13 16.36 3.87
C ILE A 168 -15.39 15.07 3.58
N PHE A 169 -14.07 15.11 3.74
CA PHE A 169 -13.17 14.03 3.38
C PHE A 169 -12.77 13.21 4.59
N ASN A 170 -12.61 11.93 4.37
CA ASN A 170 -11.99 11.05 5.33
C ASN A 170 -10.53 11.49 5.57
N PRO A 171 -10.11 11.73 6.83
CA PRO A 171 -8.81 12.32 7.14
C PRO A 171 -7.60 11.44 6.82
N SER A 172 -7.79 10.14 6.61
CA SER A 172 -6.74 9.24 6.13
C SER A 172 -6.78 9.07 4.60
N SER A 173 -7.97 8.93 4.00
CA SER A 173 -8.06 8.64 2.56
C SER A 173 -7.81 9.85 1.67
N PHE A 174 -8.13 11.06 2.12
CA PHE A 174 -7.89 12.26 1.33
C PHE A 174 -6.39 12.54 1.08
N PRO A 175 -5.53 12.56 2.12
CA PRO A 175 -4.11 12.72 1.89
C PRO A 175 -3.51 11.54 1.11
N LEU A 176 -3.94 10.30 1.35
CA LEU A 176 -3.52 9.15 0.53
C LEU A 176 -3.82 9.36 -0.95
N PHE A 177 -5.05 9.78 -1.29
CA PHE A 177 -5.41 10.13 -2.67
C PHE A 177 -4.48 11.18 -3.26
N LEU A 178 -4.26 12.29 -2.53
CA LEU A 178 -3.46 13.40 -3.04
C LEU A 178 -2.02 12.98 -3.30
N PHE A 179 -1.42 12.26 -2.34
CA PHE A 179 -0.03 11.80 -2.48
C PHE A 179 0.11 10.72 -3.56
N CYS A 180 -0.77 9.73 -3.61
CA CYS A 180 -0.76 8.72 -4.68
C CYS A 180 -0.93 9.36 -6.07
N ALA A 181 -1.81 10.35 -6.22
CA ALA A 181 -1.98 11.05 -7.48
C ALA A 181 -0.72 11.84 -7.88
N VAL A 182 -0.04 12.49 -6.92
CA VAL A 182 1.21 13.22 -7.17
C VAL A 182 2.34 12.24 -7.50
N LEU A 183 2.52 11.19 -6.69
CA LEU A 183 3.56 10.18 -6.91
C LEU A 183 3.45 9.55 -8.30
N TRP A 184 2.23 9.18 -8.71
CA TRP A 184 1.99 8.64 -10.05
C TRP A 184 2.27 9.69 -11.15
N ALA A 185 1.75 10.91 -10.99
CA ALA A 185 1.94 11.98 -11.98
C ALA A 185 3.42 12.38 -12.17
N THR A 186 4.25 12.16 -11.15
CA THR A 186 5.69 12.48 -11.16
C THR A 186 6.58 11.25 -11.36
N ASN A 187 5.99 10.07 -11.57
CA ASN A 187 6.70 8.77 -11.66
C ASN A 187 7.64 8.53 -10.46
N SER A 188 7.13 8.81 -9.26
CA SER A 188 7.89 8.79 -8.00
C SER A 188 7.35 7.77 -7.00
N ASP A 189 6.58 6.78 -7.44
CA ASP A 189 6.02 5.71 -6.61
C ASP A 189 7.11 4.83 -5.97
N HIS A 190 8.28 4.72 -6.60
CA HIS A 190 9.48 4.09 -6.06
C HIS A 190 9.97 4.71 -4.73
N MET A 191 9.51 5.92 -4.35
CA MET A 191 9.80 6.52 -3.04
C MET A 191 9.04 5.87 -1.88
N THR A 192 8.22 4.86 -2.14
CA THR A 192 7.29 4.27 -1.15
C THR A 192 7.27 2.75 -1.17
N TRP A 193 6.89 2.17 -0.02
CA TRP A 193 6.62 0.74 0.16
C TRP A 193 5.19 0.32 -0.25
N ALA A 194 4.45 1.13 -1.01
CA ALA A 194 3.02 0.91 -1.25
C ALA A 194 2.72 -0.41 -1.97
N GLN A 195 3.58 -0.83 -2.90
CA GLN A 195 3.46 -2.11 -3.60
C GLN A 195 3.67 -3.28 -2.63
N GLN A 196 4.76 -3.28 -1.87
CA GLN A 196 5.09 -4.32 -0.88
C GLN A 196 4.00 -4.42 0.19
N ILE A 197 3.46 -3.27 0.65
CA ILE A 197 2.33 -3.23 1.56
C ILE A 197 1.12 -3.97 0.98
N ALA A 198 0.78 -3.70 -0.29
CA ALA A 198 -0.37 -4.33 -0.93
C ALA A 198 -0.22 -5.85 -1.09
N VAL A 199 0.98 -6.32 -1.40
CA VAL A 199 1.31 -7.74 -1.55
C VAL A 199 1.36 -8.45 -0.19
N THR A 200 2.11 -7.92 0.77
CA THR A 200 2.38 -8.58 2.05
C THR A 200 1.13 -8.71 2.94
N GLN A 201 0.10 -7.89 2.73
CA GLN A 201 -1.19 -8.10 3.39
C GLN A 201 -1.87 -9.43 3.00
N GLY A 202 -1.57 -9.95 1.81
CA GLY A 202 -2.02 -11.26 1.35
C GLY A 202 -1.30 -12.44 2.04
N LEU A 203 -0.10 -12.20 2.58
CA LEU A 203 0.70 -13.21 3.28
C LEU A 203 0.19 -13.53 4.69
N ILE A 204 -0.69 -12.68 5.26
CA ILE A 204 -1.29 -12.94 6.57
C ILE A 204 -2.08 -14.26 6.51
N PRO A 205 -1.80 -15.24 7.39
CA PRO A 205 -2.55 -16.48 7.42
C PRO A 205 -4.05 -16.21 7.59
N HIS A 206 -4.85 -16.71 6.66
CA HIS A 206 -6.30 -16.44 6.62
C HIS A 206 -6.65 -14.95 6.57
N ALA A 207 -5.89 -14.13 5.81
CA ALA A 207 -6.01 -12.68 5.71
C ALA A 207 -7.47 -12.22 5.60
N TRP A 208 -8.24 -12.77 4.66
CA TRP A 208 -9.65 -12.38 4.44
C TRP A 208 -10.54 -12.66 5.65
N LEU A 209 -10.32 -13.76 6.39
CA LEU A 209 -11.06 -14.08 7.61
C LEU A 209 -10.74 -13.08 8.73
N ILE A 210 -9.47 -12.75 8.92
CA ILE A 210 -9.02 -11.76 9.92
C ILE A 210 -9.57 -10.38 9.56
N LEU A 211 -9.40 -9.93 8.31
CA LEU A 211 -9.91 -8.65 7.83
C LEU A 211 -11.44 -8.57 7.96
N PHE A 212 -12.15 -9.64 7.63
CA PHE A 212 -13.59 -9.70 7.78
C PHE A 212 -14.01 -9.61 9.25
N ALA A 213 -13.44 -10.42 10.13
CA ALA A 213 -13.79 -10.44 11.54
C ALA A 213 -13.54 -9.09 12.24
N LEU A 214 -12.37 -8.48 11.99
CA LEU A 214 -12.03 -7.16 12.51
C LEU A 214 -12.90 -6.06 11.88
N GLY A 215 -13.13 -6.13 10.56
CA GLY A 215 -14.00 -5.22 9.84
C GLY A 215 -15.45 -5.28 10.32
N LEU A 216 -15.96 -6.47 10.61
CA LEU A 216 -17.31 -6.67 11.12
C LEU A 216 -17.53 -5.98 12.46
N ALA A 217 -16.53 -5.99 13.36
CA ALA A 217 -16.59 -5.27 14.63
C ALA A 217 -16.76 -3.75 14.42
N VAL A 218 -16.00 -3.18 13.49
CA VAL A 218 -16.08 -1.75 13.11
C VAL A 218 -17.44 -1.45 12.46
N GLN A 219 -17.87 -2.25 11.51
CA GLN A 219 -19.11 -2.06 10.75
C GLN A 219 -20.35 -2.19 11.65
N ALA A 220 -20.33 -3.12 12.60
CA ALA A 220 -21.41 -3.27 13.57
C ALA A 220 -21.53 -2.03 14.44
N LEU A 221 -20.38 -1.47 14.90
CA LEU A 221 -20.32 -0.27 15.72
C LEU A 221 -20.79 0.97 14.96
N PHE A 222 -20.34 1.15 13.72
CA PHE A 222 -20.66 2.32 12.89
C PHE A 222 -21.92 2.16 12.04
N SER A 223 -22.52 0.98 12.06
CA SER A 223 -23.67 0.61 11.19
C SER A 223 -23.37 0.74 9.70
N THR A 224 -22.13 0.58 9.25
CA THR A 224 -21.65 0.78 7.86
C THR A 224 -21.63 -0.50 7.03
N THR A 225 -22.16 -1.62 7.53
CA THR A 225 -22.12 -2.94 6.86
C THR A 225 -22.63 -2.91 5.42
N LEU A 226 -23.66 -2.10 5.12
CA LEU A 226 -24.18 -1.96 3.76
C LEU A 226 -23.17 -1.38 2.77
N VAL A 227 -22.22 -0.56 3.22
CA VAL A 227 -21.14 -0.04 2.37
C VAL A 227 -20.24 -1.21 1.95
N THR A 228 -19.77 -2.00 2.91
CA THR A 228 -18.90 -3.15 2.64
C THR A 228 -19.61 -4.22 1.81
N VAL A 229 -20.84 -4.56 2.16
CA VAL A 229 -21.64 -5.56 1.40
C VAL A 229 -21.85 -5.09 -0.04
N GLY A 230 -22.18 -3.81 -0.25
CA GLY A 230 -22.33 -3.24 -1.59
C GLY A 230 -21.05 -3.29 -2.39
N ALA A 231 -19.91 -2.93 -1.77
CA ALA A 231 -18.60 -2.95 -2.42
C ALA A 231 -18.16 -4.37 -2.81
N VAL A 232 -18.17 -5.30 -1.85
CA VAL A 232 -17.74 -6.69 -2.06
C VAL A 232 -18.65 -7.42 -3.05
N ALA A 233 -19.98 -7.25 -2.96
CA ALA A 233 -20.92 -7.84 -3.91
C ALA A 233 -20.70 -7.32 -5.34
N THR A 234 -20.39 -6.04 -5.49
CA THR A 234 -20.10 -5.45 -6.79
C THR A 234 -18.79 -5.98 -7.37
N LEU A 235 -17.71 -6.02 -6.58
CA LEU A 235 -16.42 -6.58 -7.00
C LEU A 235 -16.56 -8.05 -7.38
N TYR A 236 -17.33 -8.82 -6.61
CA TYR A 236 -17.64 -10.22 -6.93
C TYR A 236 -18.36 -10.35 -8.27
N ALA A 237 -19.44 -9.59 -8.46
CA ALA A 237 -20.21 -9.63 -9.71
C ALA A 237 -19.39 -9.20 -10.93
N LEU A 238 -18.55 -8.16 -10.78
CA LEU A 238 -17.68 -7.68 -11.86
C LEU A 238 -16.57 -8.69 -12.18
N ASN A 239 -15.96 -9.34 -11.20
CA ASN A 239 -14.96 -10.37 -11.44
C ASN A 239 -15.60 -11.59 -12.14
N LEU A 240 -16.78 -12.04 -11.73
CA LEU A 240 -17.50 -13.08 -12.44
C LEU A 240 -17.82 -12.70 -13.88
N ALA A 241 -18.30 -11.47 -14.12
CA ALA A 241 -18.60 -10.99 -15.47
C ALA A 241 -17.30 -10.91 -16.32
N TYR A 242 -16.21 -10.42 -15.74
CA TYR A 242 -14.90 -10.37 -16.39
C TYR A 242 -14.45 -11.78 -16.79
N THR A 243 -14.48 -12.74 -15.86
CA THR A 243 -14.10 -14.14 -16.13
C THR A 243 -14.97 -14.79 -17.18
N GLN A 244 -16.29 -14.52 -17.21
CA GLN A 244 -17.19 -15.03 -18.24
C GLN A 244 -16.88 -14.47 -19.64
N VAL A 245 -16.41 -13.22 -19.73
CA VAL A 245 -16.12 -12.56 -21.01
C VAL A 245 -14.71 -12.91 -21.50
N THR A 246 -13.72 -12.91 -20.63
CA THR A 246 -12.30 -13.06 -21.01
C THR A 246 -11.78 -14.50 -20.86
N GLY A 247 -12.45 -15.32 -20.07
CA GLY A 247 -12.00 -16.67 -19.74
C GLY A 247 -10.88 -16.74 -18.70
N VAL A 248 -10.49 -15.58 -18.12
CA VAL A 248 -9.43 -15.47 -17.11
C VAL A 248 -9.90 -14.67 -15.91
N TYR A 249 -9.18 -14.75 -14.81
CA TYR A 249 -9.46 -13.96 -13.60
C TYR A 249 -8.92 -12.54 -13.73
N CYS A 250 -9.65 -11.56 -13.18
CA CYS A 250 -9.20 -10.17 -13.16
C CYS A 250 -7.96 -9.98 -12.26
N TRP A 251 -7.94 -10.63 -11.10
CA TRP A 251 -6.80 -10.72 -10.20
C TRP A 251 -6.25 -12.15 -10.25
N VAL A 252 -4.94 -12.26 -10.31
CA VAL A 252 -4.26 -13.51 -10.66
C VAL A 252 -4.53 -14.61 -9.64
N ASP A 253 -4.36 -14.35 -8.36
CA ASP A 253 -4.29 -15.36 -7.30
C ASP A 253 -5.50 -15.42 -6.39
N VAL A 254 -6.48 -14.51 -6.57
CA VAL A 254 -7.63 -14.37 -5.68
C VAL A 254 -8.79 -13.62 -6.34
N GLY A 255 -10.01 -13.85 -5.87
CA GLY A 255 -11.19 -13.14 -6.38
C GLY A 255 -11.26 -11.65 -5.99
N ILE A 256 -10.71 -11.26 -4.84
CA ILE A 256 -10.54 -9.87 -4.40
C ILE A 256 -9.26 -9.80 -3.57
N PRO A 257 -8.21 -9.07 -3.98
CA PRO A 257 -6.96 -8.91 -3.24
C PRO A 257 -7.16 -8.43 -1.80
N ALA A 258 -6.31 -8.88 -0.89
CA ALA A 258 -6.40 -8.55 0.54
C ALA A 258 -6.40 -7.03 0.78
N ALA A 259 -5.56 -6.28 0.06
CA ALA A 259 -5.50 -4.82 0.15
C ALA A 259 -6.79 -4.12 -0.30
N ILE A 260 -7.47 -4.63 -1.35
CA ILE A 260 -8.79 -4.13 -1.78
C ILE A 260 -9.85 -4.49 -0.75
N PHE A 261 -9.84 -5.74 -0.26
CA PHE A 261 -10.77 -6.21 0.76
C PHE A 261 -10.63 -5.42 2.07
N LEU A 262 -9.38 -5.07 2.45
CA LEU A 262 -9.08 -4.15 3.54
C LEU A 262 -9.70 -2.77 3.29
N GLY A 263 -9.55 -2.22 2.08
CA GLY A 263 -10.19 -0.96 1.69
C GLY A 263 -11.72 -0.98 1.84
N CYS A 264 -12.38 -2.09 1.43
CA CYS A 264 -13.82 -2.29 1.61
C CYS A 264 -14.25 -2.30 3.08
N ASN A 265 -13.40 -2.77 3.99
CA ASN A 265 -13.73 -2.93 5.40
C ASN A 265 -13.36 -1.72 6.27
N PHE A 266 -12.27 -1.00 5.95
CA PHE A 266 -11.70 0.01 6.85
C PHE A 266 -11.57 1.41 6.22
N LEU A 267 -11.38 1.53 4.92
CA LEU A 267 -11.13 2.83 4.28
C LEU A 267 -12.42 3.59 3.98
N VAL A 268 -13.44 2.91 3.43
CA VAL A 268 -14.70 3.55 2.99
C VAL A 268 -15.82 3.49 4.04
N THR A 269 -15.57 2.90 5.17
CA THR A 269 -16.56 2.68 6.24
C THR A 269 -16.57 3.77 7.32
N ASP A 270 -15.90 4.91 7.11
CA ASP A 270 -15.97 6.06 8.01
C ASP A 270 -17.41 6.63 8.04
N PRO A 271 -18.08 6.62 9.20
CA PRO A 271 -19.48 7.07 9.32
C PRO A 271 -19.64 8.57 9.11
N SER A 272 -18.59 9.37 9.25
CA SER A 272 -18.63 10.82 9.09
C SER A 272 -18.70 11.25 7.63
N THR A 273 -18.07 10.47 6.76
CA THR A 273 -17.89 10.79 5.33
C THR A 273 -18.70 9.89 4.40
N SER A 274 -19.32 8.81 4.91
CA SER A 274 -20.23 7.96 4.17
C SER A 274 -21.69 8.40 4.31
N PRO A 275 -22.62 7.95 3.45
CA PRO A 275 -24.06 8.20 3.58
C PRO A 275 -24.65 7.68 4.90
N ARG A 276 -25.79 8.26 5.32
CA ARG A 276 -26.50 7.87 6.56
C ARG A 276 -27.73 6.99 6.31
N THR A 277 -28.28 7.02 5.09
CA THR A 277 -29.43 6.23 4.72
C THR A 277 -29.01 4.86 4.19
N ALA A 278 -29.87 3.85 4.34
CA ALA A 278 -29.59 2.48 3.91
C ALA A 278 -29.33 2.41 2.38
N ARG A 279 -30.19 3.05 1.57
CA ARG A 279 -29.99 3.10 0.12
C ARG A 279 -28.74 3.87 -0.27
N GLY A 280 -28.46 5.00 0.42
CA GLY A 280 -27.25 5.76 0.22
C GLY A 280 -25.99 4.96 0.49
N ARG A 281 -25.94 4.21 1.59
CA ARG A 281 -24.80 3.33 1.94
C ARG A 281 -24.60 2.20 0.93
N ALA A 282 -25.70 1.54 0.53
CA ALA A 282 -25.60 0.51 -0.50
C ALA A 282 -25.07 1.08 -1.83
N ALA A 283 -25.62 2.21 -2.29
CA ALA A 283 -25.16 2.87 -3.52
C ALA A 283 -23.69 3.35 -3.42
N PHE A 284 -23.28 3.85 -2.26
CA PHE A 284 -21.91 4.26 -2.01
C PHE A 284 -20.93 3.09 -2.11
N GLY A 285 -21.28 1.94 -1.52
CA GLY A 285 -20.49 0.71 -1.64
C GLY A 285 -20.42 0.20 -3.07
N VAL A 286 -21.57 0.17 -3.79
CA VAL A 286 -21.60 -0.21 -5.21
C VAL A 286 -20.70 0.70 -6.05
N LEU A 287 -20.78 2.02 -5.87
CA LEU A 287 -19.94 2.96 -6.59
C LEU A 287 -18.45 2.79 -6.25
N TYR A 288 -18.13 2.47 -5.00
CA TYR A 288 -16.76 2.15 -4.62
C TYR A 288 -16.24 0.90 -5.33
N GLY A 289 -17.03 -0.19 -5.33
CA GLY A 289 -16.64 -1.42 -6.04
C GLY A 289 -16.46 -1.20 -7.54
N LEU A 290 -17.38 -0.45 -8.20
CA LEU A 290 -17.25 -0.09 -9.60
C LEU A 290 -16.00 0.75 -9.87
N ALA A 291 -15.71 1.73 -9.00
CA ALA A 291 -14.57 2.63 -9.17
C ALA A 291 -13.24 1.89 -8.98
N VAL A 292 -13.13 1.04 -7.94
CA VAL A 292 -11.91 0.24 -7.70
C VAL A 292 -11.64 -0.70 -8.88
N PHE A 293 -12.65 -1.43 -9.33
CA PHE A 293 -12.51 -2.35 -10.46
C PHE A 293 -12.11 -1.62 -11.75
N GLY A 294 -12.80 -0.51 -12.05
CA GLY A 294 -12.50 0.28 -13.25
C GLY A 294 -11.12 0.95 -13.18
N LEU A 295 -10.73 1.47 -12.00
CA LEU A 295 -9.39 2.05 -11.80
C LEU A 295 -8.29 1.01 -11.89
N TYR A 296 -8.50 -0.19 -11.35
CA TYR A 296 -7.54 -1.29 -11.47
C TYR A 296 -7.25 -1.61 -12.94
N LEU A 297 -8.31 -1.85 -13.73
CA LEU A 297 -8.16 -2.13 -15.16
C LEU A 297 -7.52 -0.97 -15.92
N TRP A 298 -7.94 0.26 -15.62
CA TRP A 298 -7.40 1.44 -16.30
C TRP A 298 -5.93 1.71 -15.93
N LEU A 299 -5.54 1.62 -14.65
CA LEU A 299 -4.16 1.79 -14.22
C LEU A 299 -3.26 0.74 -14.86
N ARG A 300 -3.71 -0.52 -14.93
CA ARG A 300 -2.98 -1.59 -15.61
C ARG A 300 -2.77 -1.29 -17.09
N GLU A 301 -3.79 -0.78 -17.79
CA GLU A 301 -3.71 -0.45 -19.22
C GLU A 301 -2.73 0.70 -19.52
N VAL A 302 -2.64 1.68 -18.62
CA VAL A 302 -1.75 2.85 -18.81
C VAL A 302 -0.37 2.68 -18.15
N GLY A 303 -0.05 1.47 -17.66
CA GLY A 303 1.21 1.19 -16.96
C GLY A 303 1.35 1.93 -15.64
N GLY A 304 0.24 2.29 -15.00
CA GLY A 304 0.23 2.97 -13.70
C GLY A 304 0.21 1.98 -12.52
N PRO A 305 0.49 2.47 -11.29
CA PRO A 305 0.53 1.64 -10.09
C PRO A 305 -0.87 1.15 -9.69
N ALA A 306 -1.23 -0.07 -10.13
CA ALA A 306 -2.56 -0.65 -9.94
C ALA A 306 -2.97 -0.75 -8.46
N TYR A 307 -2.02 -0.83 -7.54
CA TYR A 307 -2.26 -0.84 -6.10
C TYR A 307 -2.78 0.50 -5.51
N TYR A 308 -2.89 1.58 -6.31
CA TYR A 308 -3.56 2.82 -5.93
C TYR A 308 -5.07 2.84 -6.21
N ASP A 309 -5.60 1.85 -6.89
CA ASP A 309 -6.99 1.72 -7.32
C ASP A 309 -8.03 2.06 -6.23
N LYS A 310 -7.86 1.47 -5.03
CA LYS A 310 -8.74 1.64 -3.87
C LYS A 310 -8.63 3.01 -3.20
N LEU A 311 -7.57 3.77 -3.47
CA LEU A 311 -7.30 5.06 -2.84
C LEU A 311 -7.84 6.24 -3.67
N LEU A 312 -7.67 6.16 -5.00
CA LEU A 312 -7.92 7.28 -5.91
C LEU A 312 -9.41 7.68 -6.02
N CYS A 313 -10.36 6.80 -5.71
CA CYS A 313 -11.78 7.09 -5.85
C CYS A 313 -12.44 7.68 -4.59
N VAL A 314 -11.87 7.48 -3.40
CA VAL A 314 -12.57 7.75 -2.12
C VAL A 314 -12.96 9.22 -1.93
N PRO A 315 -12.13 10.23 -2.19
CA PRO A 315 -12.53 11.63 -2.02
C PRO A 315 -13.69 12.03 -2.94
N PHE A 316 -13.75 11.52 -4.15
CA PHE A 316 -14.88 11.78 -5.07
C PHE A 316 -16.18 11.19 -4.52
N LEU A 317 -16.10 9.99 -3.95
CA LEU A 317 -17.24 9.34 -3.30
C LEU A 317 -17.71 10.13 -2.07
N ASN A 318 -16.77 10.66 -1.27
CA ASN A 318 -17.11 11.52 -0.12
C ASN A 318 -17.94 12.75 -0.56
N LEU A 319 -17.60 13.37 -1.69
CA LEU A 319 -18.38 14.48 -2.27
C LEU A 319 -19.81 14.07 -2.65
N LEU A 320 -20.03 12.81 -3.00
CA LEU A 320 -21.33 12.27 -3.36
C LEU A 320 -22.19 11.88 -2.14
N ALA A 321 -21.61 11.74 -0.94
CA ALA A 321 -22.28 11.18 0.23
C ALA A 321 -23.64 11.84 0.54
N GLN A 322 -23.74 13.17 0.52
CA GLN A 322 -24.99 13.88 0.75
C GLN A 322 -26.01 13.71 -0.41
N ARG A 323 -25.53 13.57 -1.65
CA ARG A 323 -26.41 13.32 -2.80
C ARG A 323 -27.01 11.92 -2.73
N LEU A 324 -26.20 10.95 -2.32
CA LEU A 324 -26.65 9.57 -2.14
C LEU A 324 -27.66 9.44 -0.98
N ASP A 325 -27.57 10.26 0.05
CA ASP A 325 -28.58 10.31 1.11
C ASP A 325 -29.97 10.68 0.59
N ARG A 326 -30.06 11.45 -0.52
CA ARG A 326 -31.34 11.80 -1.15
C ARG A 326 -32.06 10.63 -1.80
N LEU A 327 -31.38 9.49 -2.01
CA LEU A 327 -32.02 8.25 -2.44
C LEU A 327 -33.01 7.71 -1.38
N GLY A 328 -32.95 8.27 -0.17
CA GLY A 328 -33.86 8.00 0.92
C GLY A 328 -33.68 6.61 1.53
N GLY A 329 -34.71 6.15 2.19
CA GLY A 329 -34.71 4.92 2.97
C GLY A 329 -34.61 5.21 4.47
N SER A 330 -34.76 4.17 5.27
CA SER A 330 -34.58 4.27 6.72
C SER A 330 -33.15 4.63 7.10
N PRO A 331 -32.91 5.27 8.24
CA PRO A 331 -31.57 5.40 8.79
C PRO A 331 -30.92 4.00 8.91
N ALA A 332 -29.71 3.86 8.40
CA ALA A 332 -29.01 2.57 8.43
C ALA A 332 -28.39 2.35 9.81
N GLY A 333 -29.19 1.95 10.80
CA GLY A 333 -28.70 1.77 12.17
C GLY A 333 -29.51 0.74 12.97
N GLY A 334 -29.03 0.41 14.16
CA GLY A 334 -29.73 -0.46 15.10
C GLY A 334 -29.99 -1.89 14.55
N ARG A 335 -31.21 -2.41 14.81
CA ARG A 335 -31.61 -3.77 14.40
C ARG A 335 -31.50 -4.04 12.90
N ALA A 336 -31.70 -3.00 12.05
CA ALA A 336 -31.56 -3.15 10.60
C ALA A 336 -30.10 -3.46 10.22
N ASN A 337 -29.12 -2.85 10.87
CA ASN A 337 -27.71 -3.15 10.60
C ASN A 337 -27.33 -4.57 11.03
N LEU A 338 -27.91 -5.12 12.12
CA LEU A 338 -27.67 -6.51 12.53
C LEU A 338 -28.13 -7.52 11.46
N GLY A 339 -29.23 -7.25 10.76
CA GLY A 339 -29.65 -8.05 9.61
C GLY A 339 -28.62 -8.03 8.49
N TRP A 340 -28.03 -6.87 8.19
CA TRP A 340 -26.99 -6.75 7.18
C TRP A 340 -25.66 -7.35 7.64
N VAL A 341 -25.34 -7.32 8.93
CA VAL A 341 -24.21 -8.05 9.52
C VAL A 341 -24.37 -9.56 9.28
N ALA A 342 -25.54 -10.10 9.56
CA ALA A 342 -25.83 -11.53 9.32
C ALA A 342 -25.76 -11.90 7.83
N ALA A 343 -26.32 -11.05 6.95
CA ALA A 343 -26.24 -11.25 5.49
C ALA A 343 -24.79 -11.17 4.98
N GLY A 344 -24.00 -10.20 5.49
CA GLY A 344 -22.58 -10.06 5.17
C GLY A 344 -21.78 -11.28 5.65
N ALA A 345 -22.07 -11.80 6.85
CA ALA A 345 -21.41 -13.00 7.36
C ALA A 345 -21.74 -14.25 6.52
N ALA A 346 -23.00 -14.41 6.11
CA ALA A 346 -23.41 -15.50 5.24
C ALA A 346 -22.75 -15.38 3.84
N GLY A 347 -22.74 -14.18 3.26
CA GLY A 347 -22.06 -13.91 1.99
C GLY A 347 -20.57 -14.19 2.07
N PHE A 348 -19.89 -13.71 3.13
CA PHE A 348 -18.48 -14.01 3.36
C PHE A 348 -18.21 -15.52 3.48
N ALA A 349 -19.03 -16.24 4.24
CA ALA A 349 -18.88 -17.69 4.39
C ALA A 349 -19.01 -18.42 3.04
N ILE A 350 -19.88 -17.96 2.15
CA ILE A 350 -20.02 -18.50 0.79
C ILE A 350 -18.75 -18.18 -0.03
N LEU A 351 -18.31 -16.93 -0.06
CA LEU A 351 -17.14 -16.51 -0.86
C LEU A 351 -15.84 -17.16 -0.37
N TYR A 352 -15.67 -17.29 0.94
CA TYR A 352 -14.52 -17.94 1.55
C TYR A 352 -14.57 -19.46 1.36
N GLY A 353 -15.73 -20.08 1.60
CA GLY A 353 -15.93 -21.53 1.44
C GLY A 353 -15.87 -22.01 -0.01
N SER A 354 -16.18 -21.14 -0.98
CA SER A 354 -15.99 -21.42 -2.41
C SER A 354 -14.57 -21.17 -2.93
N ASN A 355 -13.62 -20.80 -2.05
CA ASN A 355 -12.26 -20.39 -2.38
C ASN A 355 -12.15 -19.13 -3.26
N PHE A 356 -13.24 -18.37 -3.44
CA PHE A 356 -13.15 -17.08 -4.13
C PHE A 356 -12.31 -16.05 -3.34
N LEU A 357 -12.41 -16.08 -2.00
CA LEU A 357 -11.60 -15.30 -1.07
C LEU A 357 -10.72 -16.24 -0.24
N GLY A 358 -9.97 -17.13 -0.83
CA GLY A 358 -9.26 -18.14 -0.07
C GLY A 358 -7.91 -18.50 -0.65
N PRO A 359 -7.12 -19.28 0.12
CA PRO A 359 -5.78 -19.67 -0.29
C PRO A 359 -5.77 -20.61 -1.50
N ASN A 360 -6.90 -21.26 -1.81
CA ASN A 360 -7.01 -22.26 -2.88
C ASN A 360 -7.81 -21.70 -4.09
N HIS A 361 -7.66 -20.41 -4.40
CA HIS A 361 -8.26 -19.84 -5.61
C HIS A 361 -7.66 -20.50 -6.86
N ALA A 362 -8.52 -20.81 -7.86
CA ALA A 362 -8.08 -21.50 -9.06
C ALA A 362 -7.04 -20.72 -9.89
N GLY A 363 -7.03 -19.40 -9.78
CA GLY A 363 -6.03 -18.54 -10.39
C GLY A 363 -4.60 -18.66 -9.83
N LYS A 364 -4.42 -19.38 -8.71
CA LYS A 364 -3.07 -19.73 -8.20
C LYS A 364 -2.40 -20.86 -8.98
N SER A 365 -3.15 -21.56 -9.84
CA SER A 365 -2.60 -22.63 -10.64
C SER A 365 -1.83 -22.08 -11.83
N LEU A 366 -0.53 -22.31 -11.89
CA LEU A 366 0.30 -21.99 -13.05
C LEU A 366 -0.22 -22.68 -14.32
N ASP A 367 -0.64 -23.94 -14.23
CA ASP A 367 -1.24 -24.68 -15.36
C ASP A 367 -2.50 -24.02 -15.92
N PHE A 368 -3.23 -23.25 -15.10
CA PHE A 368 -4.38 -22.48 -15.58
C PHE A 368 -3.93 -21.33 -16.48
N TRP A 369 -2.92 -20.57 -16.04
CA TRP A 369 -2.41 -19.42 -16.77
C TRP A 369 -1.64 -19.81 -18.02
N GLU A 370 -0.85 -20.90 -17.96
CA GLU A 370 -0.15 -21.48 -19.11
C GLU A 370 -1.14 -21.82 -20.21
N ARG A 371 -2.17 -22.64 -19.91
CA ARG A 371 -3.21 -22.99 -20.89
C ARG A 371 -3.98 -21.78 -21.39
N ALA A 372 -4.30 -20.82 -20.52
CA ALA A 372 -5.00 -19.62 -20.91
C ALA A 372 -4.14 -18.74 -21.85
N CYS A 373 -2.82 -18.69 -21.64
CA CYS A 373 -1.86 -18.05 -22.53
C CYS A 373 -1.75 -18.79 -23.87
N GLU A 374 -1.73 -20.13 -23.88
CA GLU A 374 -1.73 -20.96 -25.10
C GLU A 374 -2.98 -20.74 -25.94
N GLU A 375 -4.11 -20.45 -25.30
CA GLU A 375 -5.39 -20.15 -25.95
C GLU A 375 -5.54 -18.67 -26.33
N ASP A 376 -4.49 -17.85 -26.23
CA ASP A 376 -4.47 -16.40 -26.50
C ASP A 376 -5.56 -15.62 -25.76
N ARG A 377 -5.89 -16.02 -24.52
CA ARG A 377 -6.87 -15.31 -23.69
C ARG A 377 -6.30 -13.97 -23.20
N TRP A 378 -7.18 -13.02 -23.02
CA TRP A 378 -6.87 -11.64 -22.60
C TRP A 378 -5.94 -11.60 -21.38
N TYR A 379 -4.80 -10.93 -21.48
CA TYR A 379 -3.78 -10.79 -20.43
C TYR A 379 -3.25 -12.10 -19.82
N ALA A 380 -3.60 -13.28 -20.35
CA ALA A 380 -3.22 -14.54 -19.74
C ALA A 380 -1.70 -14.75 -19.71
N CYS A 381 -1.00 -14.37 -20.77
CA CYS A 381 0.45 -14.53 -20.85
C CYS A 381 1.19 -13.61 -19.87
N SER A 382 0.75 -12.35 -19.74
CA SER A 382 1.31 -11.46 -18.72
C SER A 382 1.05 -11.97 -17.29
N SER A 383 -0.16 -12.49 -17.03
CA SER A 383 -0.51 -13.06 -15.73
C SER A 383 0.24 -14.35 -15.45
N TRP A 384 0.55 -15.13 -16.48
CA TRP A 384 1.40 -16.32 -16.35
C TRP A 384 2.83 -15.94 -16.00
N SER A 385 3.41 -14.95 -16.70
CA SER A 385 4.73 -14.39 -16.41
C SER A 385 4.82 -13.87 -14.98
N GLU A 386 3.87 -13.03 -14.55
CA GLU A 386 3.78 -12.54 -13.15
C GLU A 386 3.69 -13.68 -12.12
N SER A 387 2.98 -14.77 -12.45
CA SER A 387 2.84 -15.92 -11.55
C SER A 387 4.10 -16.77 -11.48
N LEU A 388 4.85 -16.89 -12.58
CA LEU A 388 6.15 -17.55 -12.63
C LEU A 388 7.19 -16.77 -11.84
N ASP A 389 7.23 -15.44 -12.00
CA ASP A 389 8.10 -14.55 -11.24
C ASP A 389 7.83 -14.69 -9.73
N PHE A 390 6.57 -14.63 -9.32
CA PHE A 390 6.20 -14.83 -7.92
C PHE A 390 6.64 -16.21 -7.39
N ALA A 391 6.39 -17.30 -8.12
CA ALA A 391 6.79 -18.64 -7.72
C ALA A 391 8.32 -18.81 -7.66
N CYS A 392 9.04 -18.13 -8.54
CA CYS A 392 10.49 -18.04 -8.53
C CYS A 392 11.00 -17.44 -7.20
N HIS A 393 10.45 -16.29 -6.80
CA HIS A 393 10.84 -15.62 -5.55
C HIS A 393 10.42 -16.38 -4.29
N GLU A 394 9.43 -17.28 -4.38
CA GLU A 394 9.05 -18.20 -3.31
C GLU A 394 9.97 -19.46 -3.23
N GLY A 395 11.00 -19.54 -4.08
CA GLY A 395 12.00 -20.61 -4.05
C GLY A 395 11.74 -21.77 -5.02
N GLU A 396 10.80 -21.62 -5.96
CA GLU A 396 10.57 -22.59 -7.03
C GLU A 396 11.52 -22.31 -8.22
N TRP A 397 12.82 -22.60 -8.07
CA TRP A 397 13.88 -22.19 -9.01
C TRP A 397 13.68 -22.62 -10.46
N GLN A 398 12.96 -23.72 -10.71
CA GLN A 398 12.56 -24.12 -12.06
C GLN A 398 11.64 -23.08 -12.72
N ARG A 399 10.83 -22.37 -11.93
CA ARG A 399 9.94 -21.31 -12.42
C ARG A 399 10.70 -20.06 -12.83
N CYS A 400 11.85 -19.80 -12.19
CA CYS A 400 12.78 -18.76 -12.64
C CYS A 400 13.30 -19.05 -14.04
N GLU A 401 13.73 -20.30 -14.32
CA GLU A 401 14.19 -20.69 -15.67
C GLU A 401 13.06 -20.60 -16.69
N GLU A 402 11.85 -21.05 -16.37
CA GLU A 402 10.67 -20.94 -17.24
C GLU A 402 10.35 -19.47 -17.57
N HIS A 403 10.37 -18.60 -16.57
CA HIS A 403 10.15 -17.16 -16.75
C HIS A 403 11.23 -16.53 -17.64
N ALA A 404 12.50 -16.87 -17.38
CA ALA A 404 13.62 -16.39 -18.18
C ALA A 404 13.50 -16.79 -19.66
N VAL A 405 13.11 -18.05 -19.95
CA VAL A 405 12.89 -18.52 -21.33
C VAL A 405 11.78 -17.73 -22.04
N LEU A 406 10.65 -17.51 -21.34
CA LEU A 406 9.52 -16.77 -21.92
C LEU A 406 9.89 -15.33 -22.27
N THR A 407 10.61 -14.66 -21.38
CA THR A 407 11.03 -13.26 -21.56
C THR A 407 12.19 -13.13 -22.56
N GLU A 408 13.08 -14.12 -22.64
CA GLU A 408 14.15 -14.18 -23.67
C GLU A 408 13.59 -14.38 -25.08
N GLU A 409 12.69 -15.37 -25.24
CA GLU A 409 12.13 -15.71 -26.55
C GLU A 409 11.16 -14.65 -27.06
N GLY A 410 10.50 -13.93 -26.17
CA GLY A 410 9.50 -12.93 -26.52
C GLY A 410 8.27 -13.51 -27.22
N VAL A 411 8.01 -14.82 -27.04
CA VAL A 411 6.84 -15.50 -27.59
C VAL A 411 5.63 -15.18 -26.74
N ARG A 412 4.66 -14.47 -27.31
CA ARG A 412 3.41 -14.03 -26.63
C ARG A 412 3.58 -12.96 -25.56
N LEU A 413 4.79 -12.58 -25.22
CA LEU A 413 5.16 -11.46 -24.36
C LEU A 413 6.13 -10.56 -25.10
N GLU A 414 6.29 -9.33 -24.65
CA GLU A 414 7.37 -8.48 -25.12
C GLU A 414 8.71 -9.08 -24.67
N ARG A 415 9.70 -9.07 -25.57
CA ARG A 415 11.03 -9.61 -25.28
C ARG A 415 11.71 -8.68 -24.27
N ASP A 416 12.15 -9.24 -23.13
CA ASP A 416 12.83 -8.53 -22.07
C ASP A 416 14.10 -9.30 -21.67
N LEU A 417 15.24 -8.86 -22.20
CA LEU A 417 16.52 -9.52 -21.96
C LEU A 417 17.11 -9.24 -20.58
N PRO A 418 16.99 -8.03 -19.99
CA PRO A 418 17.34 -7.81 -18.60
C PRO A 418 16.62 -8.74 -17.64
N GLU A 419 15.31 -8.82 -17.78
CA GLU A 419 14.46 -9.70 -16.95
C GLU A 419 14.84 -11.18 -17.13
N ALA A 420 15.05 -11.63 -18.38
CA ALA A 420 15.51 -12.99 -18.65
C ALA A 420 16.88 -13.28 -17.99
N GLY A 421 17.83 -12.38 -18.16
CA GLY A 421 19.16 -12.52 -17.57
C GLY A 421 19.16 -12.57 -16.06
N TYR A 422 18.32 -11.75 -15.42
CA TYR A 422 18.12 -11.74 -13.96
C TYR A 422 17.61 -13.10 -13.45
N HIS A 423 16.56 -13.65 -14.05
CA HIS A 423 15.97 -14.91 -13.64
C HIS A 423 16.87 -16.12 -13.91
N TYR A 424 17.64 -16.11 -14.99
CA TYR A 424 18.68 -17.12 -15.20
C TYR A 424 19.77 -17.05 -14.12
N ALA A 425 20.23 -15.83 -13.79
CA ALA A 425 21.23 -15.64 -12.74
C ALA A 425 20.73 -16.16 -11.39
N LEU A 426 19.50 -15.79 -11.02
CA LEU A 426 18.88 -16.18 -9.76
C LEU A 426 18.76 -17.73 -9.66
N ALA A 427 18.20 -18.37 -10.69
CA ALA A 427 18.07 -19.83 -10.71
C ALA A 427 19.42 -20.55 -10.65
N CYS A 428 20.44 -20.04 -11.34
CA CYS A 428 21.78 -20.60 -11.31
C CYS A 428 22.45 -20.44 -9.94
N GLN A 429 22.35 -19.27 -9.29
CA GLN A 429 22.89 -19.02 -7.95
C GLN A 429 22.31 -19.98 -6.91
N GLU A 430 21.05 -20.34 -7.06
CA GLU A 430 20.35 -21.29 -6.19
C GLU A 430 20.55 -22.76 -6.60
N GLY A 431 21.46 -22.99 -7.55
CA GLY A 431 21.98 -24.34 -7.86
C GLY A 431 21.26 -25.07 -8.99
N LEU A 432 20.42 -24.41 -9.78
CA LEU A 432 19.78 -25.03 -10.96
C LEU A 432 20.78 -25.09 -12.12
N ALA A 433 21.38 -26.26 -12.34
CA ALA A 433 22.42 -26.46 -13.35
C ALA A 433 21.98 -26.11 -14.77
N THR A 434 20.72 -26.37 -15.13
CA THR A 434 20.17 -26.07 -16.46
C THR A 434 20.15 -24.56 -16.73
N ALA A 435 19.82 -23.74 -15.73
CA ALA A 435 19.87 -22.30 -15.83
C ALA A 435 21.32 -21.78 -16.00
N CYS A 436 22.28 -22.36 -15.28
CA CYS A 436 23.70 -22.04 -15.46
C CYS A 436 24.20 -22.34 -16.88
N ASP A 437 23.80 -23.48 -17.43
CA ASP A 437 24.16 -23.86 -18.81
C ASP A 437 23.56 -22.88 -19.85
N ARG A 438 22.33 -22.42 -19.60
CA ARG A 438 21.64 -21.43 -20.46
C ARG A 438 22.28 -20.04 -20.48
N ILE A 439 22.86 -19.59 -19.36
CA ILE A 439 23.53 -18.27 -19.27
C ILE A 439 24.62 -18.13 -20.34
N SER A 440 25.39 -19.20 -20.60
CA SER A 440 26.44 -19.17 -21.62
C SER A 440 25.87 -18.96 -23.03
N GLY A 441 24.76 -19.62 -23.35
CA GLY A 441 24.02 -19.42 -24.62
C GLY A 441 23.43 -18.03 -24.73
N PHE A 442 22.72 -17.58 -23.69
CA PHE A 442 22.13 -16.26 -23.61
C PHE A 442 23.15 -15.12 -23.86
N LEU A 443 24.32 -15.20 -23.20
CA LEU A 443 25.38 -14.23 -23.40
C LEU A 443 26.00 -14.27 -24.80
N ALA A 444 26.09 -15.47 -25.43
CA ALA A 444 26.66 -15.66 -26.76
C ALA A 444 25.68 -15.23 -27.88
N GLU A 445 24.37 -15.33 -27.65
CA GLU A 445 23.31 -15.04 -28.63
C GLU A 445 22.86 -13.57 -28.64
N GLY A 446 23.62 -12.68 -28.00
CA GLY A 446 23.42 -11.23 -28.03
C GLY A 446 22.84 -10.63 -26.75
N GLY A 447 22.58 -11.44 -25.71
CA GLY A 447 22.13 -10.94 -24.41
C GLY A 447 23.14 -10.00 -23.76
N ALA A 448 24.44 -10.31 -23.87
CA ALA A 448 25.49 -9.43 -23.36
C ALA A 448 25.52 -8.07 -24.04
N ASP A 449 25.38 -8.03 -25.39
CA ASP A 449 25.41 -6.80 -26.16
C ASP A 449 24.17 -5.94 -25.89
N ALA A 450 23.00 -6.56 -25.75
CA ALA A 450 21.77 -5.87 -25.41
C ALA A 450 21.82 -5.24 -24.02
N LEU A 451 22.19 -6.02 -23.00
CA LEU A 451 22.38 -5.54 -21.64
C LEU A 451 23.43 -4.42 -21.55
N ALA A 452 24.53 -4.54 -22.33
CA ALA A 452 25.55 -3.52 -22.38
C ALA A 452 25.01 -2.21 -22.98
N ALA A 453 24.22 -2.29 -24.06
CA ALA A 453 23.63 -1.12 -24.69
C ALA A 453 22.64 -0.39 -23.78
N GLU A 454 21.80 -1.12 -23.05
CA GLU A 454 20.86 -0.54 -22.09
C GLU A 454 21.56 0.06 -20.87
N CYS A 455 22.57 -0.63 -20.35
CA CYS A 455 23.43 -0.10 -19.29
C CYS A 455 24.14 1.20 -19.71
N ASP A 456 24.65 1.26 -20.96
CA ASP A 456 25.27 2.47 -21.50
C ASP A 456 24.24 3.59 -21.77
N ALA A 457 22.96 3.26 -21.84
CA ALA A 457 21.83 4.20 -21.87
C ALA A 457 21.30 4.56 -20.46
N ASP A 458 22.09 4.31 -19.42
CA ASP A 458 21.78 4.61 -18.02
C ASP A 458 20.67 3.75 -17.39
N ASP A 459 20.42 2.55 -17.93
CA ASP A 459 19.59 1.56 -17.22
C ASP A 459 20.41 0.80 -16.18
N GLY A 460 20.18 1.16 -14.91
CA GLY A 460 20.91 0.61 -13.76
C GLY A 460 20.65 -0.88 -13.55
N PHE A 461 19.43 -1.36 -13.85
CA PHE A 461 19.08 -2.78 -13.73
C PHE A 461 19.85 -3.63 -14.73
N SER A 462 19.90 -3.25 -16.00
CA SER A 462 20.71 -3.91 -17.02
C SER A 462 22.21 -3.91 -16.67
N CYS A 463 22.71 -2.85 -16.04
CA CYS A 463 24.08 -2.80 -15.52
C CYS A 463 24.32 -3.86 -14.44
N LEU A 464 23.40 -3.97 -13.47
CA LEU A 464 23.50 -4.96 -12.39
C LEU A 464 23.44 -6.39 -12.94
N VAL A 465 22.46 -6.69 -13.79
CA VAL A 465 22.30 -8.01 -14.40
C VAL A 465 23.54 -8.41 -15.19
N LEU A 466 24.05 -7.55 -16.07
CA LEU A 466 25.24 -7.82 -16.86
C LEU A 466 26.46 -8.05 -15.97
N GLY A 467 26.64 -7.22 -14.94
CA GLY A 467 27.70 -7.38 -13.95
C GLY A 467 27.62 -8.70 -13.20
N THR A 468 26.43 -9.11 -12.78
CA THR A 468 26.17 -10.37 -12.09
C THR A 468 26.46 -11.58 -13.00
N LEU A 469 25.99 -11.56 -14.25
CA LEU A 469 26.25 -12.61 -15.22
C LEU A 469 27.74 -12.75 -15.60
N TRP A 470 28.50 -11.66 -15.52
CA TRP A 470 29.93 -11.67 -15.77
C TRP A 470 30.79 -11.98 -14.53
N SER A 471 30.23 -11.88 -13.31
CA SER A 471 30.94 -12.22 -12.09
C SER A 471 31.23 -13.72 -12.07
N GLY A 472 32.37 -14.14 -12.41
CA GLY A 472 33.00 -15.43 -12.65
C GLY A 472 32.41 -16.76 -12.15
N ASP A 473 31.41 -16.78 -11.29
CA ASP A 473 30.86 -17.99 -10.70
C ASP A 473 29.71 -18.62 -11.54
N LEU A 474 29.10 -17.85 -12.44
CA LEU A 474 27.89 -18.28 -13.16
C LEU A 474 28.11 -18.73 -14.62
N ALA A 475 29.16 -18.27 -15.31
CA ALA A 475 29.22 -18.49 -16.76
C ALA A 475 30.64 -18.68 -17.32
N ALA A 476 31.24 -19.84 -17.26
CA ALA A 476 32.52 -20.22 -17.89
C ALA A 476 33.79 -19.89 -17.08
N PRO A 477 34.98 -20.43 -17.44
CA PRO A 477 36.19 -20.30 -16.64
C PRO A 477 36.58 -18.86 -16.36
N PRO A 478 37.17 -18.57 -15.20
CA PRO A 478 37.47 -17.22 -14.75
C PRO A 478 38.42 -16.51 -15.75
N ASP A 479 37.93 -15.38 -16.28
CA ASP A 479 38.68 -14.45 -17.09
C ASP A 479 38.92 -13.16 -16.28
N PRO A 480 40.18 -12.76 -16.00
CA PRO A 480 40.48 -11.57 -15.20
C PRO A 480 39.91 -10.29 -15.79
N ASP A 481 39.87 -10.17 -17.11
CA ASP A 481 39.32 -9.01 -17.78
C ASP A 481 37.79 -8.93 -17.67
N ARG A 482 37.12 -10.10 -17.62
CA ARG A 482 35.68 -10.20 -17.40
C ARG A 482 35.31 -9.78 -15.97
N SER A 483 36.04 -10.25 -14.97
CA SER A 483 35.80 -9.90 -13.56
C SER A 483 35.94 -8.37 -13.34
N ALA A 484 36.94 -7.73 -13.93
CA ALA A 484 37.11 -6.28 -13.84
C ALA A 484 35.95 -5.53 -14.52
N ARG A 485 35.48 -6.02 -15.69
CA ARG A 485 34.31 -5.45 -16.39
C ARG A 485 33.02 -5.65 -15.60
N ALA A 486 32.84 -6.82 -14.96
CA ALA A 486 31.70 -7.11 -14.11
C ALA A 486 31.61 -6.10 -12.95
N THR A 487 32.74 -5.91 -12.24
CA THR A 487 32.80 -4.94 -11.14
C THR A 487 32.46 -3.52 -11.62
N ALA A 488 32.98 -3.10 -12.76
CA ALA A 488 32.70 -1.76 -13.32
C ALA A 488 31.19 -1.59 -13.67
N ARG A 489 30.52 -2.64 -14.14
CA ARG A 489 29.06 -2.59 -14.42
C ARG A 489 28.24 -2.52 -13.12
N ILE A 490 28.61 -3.28 -12.08
CA ILE A 490 27.97 -3.20 -10.77
C ILE A 490 28.22 -1.82 -10.11
N GLU A 491 29.44 -1.26 -10.24
CA GLU A 491 29.71 0.12 -9.78
C GLU A 491 28.82 1.13 -10.51
N ARG A 492 28.64 0.95 -11.83
CA ARG A 492 27.75 1.81 -12.61
C ARG A 492 26.30 1.69 -12.15
N ALA A 493 25.81 0.47 -11.87
CA ALA A 493 24.47 0.25 -11.35
C ALA A 493 24.27 0.96 -9.98
N CYS A 494 25.27 0.89 -9.10
CA CYS A 494 25.24 1.61 -7.82
C CYS A 494 25.25 3.14 -8.01
N GLU A 495 26.00 3.68 -8.98
CA GLU A 495 25.96 5.10 -9.36
C GLU A 495 24.59 5.54 -9.91
N LEU A 496 23.83 4.61 -10.49
CA LEU A 496 22.46 4.79 -11.01
C LEU A 496 21.39 4.48 -9.97
N ASP A 497 21.75 4.52 -8.69
CA ASP A 497 20.85 4.34 -7.55
C ASP A 497 20.15 2.97 -7.49
N VAL A 498 20.79 1.88 -7.95
CA VAL A 498 20.31 0.50 -7.75
C VAL A 498 20.85 -0.01 -6.40
N PRO A 499 20.00 -0.17 -5.37
CA PRO A 499 20.44 -0.47 -4.01
C PRO A 499 21.19 -1.81 -3.91
N GLU A 500 20.69 -2.84 -4.62
CA GLU A 500 21.27 -4.19 -4.63
C GLU A 500 22.72 -4.18 -5.15
N ALA A 501 23.03 -3.29 -6.09
CA ALA A 501 24.37 -3.13 -6.62
C ALA A 501 25.30 -2.48 -5.58
N CYS A 502 24.82 -1.50 -4.81
CA CYS A 502 25.56 -0.87 -3.73
C CYS A 502 25.83 -1.86 -2.58
N ASP A 503 24.82 -2.65 -2.21
CA ASP A 503 24.94 -3.71 -1.20
C ASP A 503 25.97 -4.76 -1.62
N PHE A 504 25.99 -5.15 -2.89
CA PHE A 504 26.97 -6.10 -3.45
C PHE A 504 28.40 -5.58 -3.30
N LEU A 505 28.60 -4.25 -3.42
CA LEU A 505 29.90 -3.60 -3.25
C LEU A 505 30.24 -3.29 -1.77
N GLY A 506 29.32 -3.55 -0.84
CA GLY A 506 29.47 -3.21 0.58
C GLY A 506 29.47 -1.69 0.87
N ARG A 507 28.74 -0.93 0.08
CA ARG A 507 28.66 0.55 0.15
C ARG A 507 27.29 1.01 0.67
#